data_20d643ae61a605773e85293b829da732
#
_entry.id   20d643ae61a605773e85293b829da732
#
_cell.length_a   1.000
_cell.length_b   1.000
_cell.length_c   1.000
_cell.angle_alpha   90.00
_cell.angle_beta   90.00
_cell.angle_gamma   90.00
#
_symmetry.space_group_name_H-M   'P 1'
#
loop_
_entity.id
_entity.type
_entity.pdbx_description
1 polymer ?
#
loop_
_entity_poly.entity_id
_entity_poly.type
_entity_poly.pdbx_seq_one_letter_code
_entity_poly.pdbx_strand_id
1 'polypeptide(L)'
;MSSNKISIQLTDAMVLLLVTLWSFLVQLFLSNDSPLFGYTHRIDSAWFFMEGKAFMYGLRPYVEFTDFKGPIIWLFYGIGYLISPLNYHGMYVVSGVFYALTLFFNYKTARIFLQSDLKSLAATLPMMFVYFFPWFHFETRSEDLMLPFVAITLYAMFKRLYAEERNDKVDFMMLGGCFTVLVLMKYNVAAVQGVCVLIALWDQYKNKRSLGLAFGWMILISALIAVPFIIYFIMTDTLGAFFHNYFGLAYETVMNEEGGSLTMMQDLENILADYRKIVFIAVIFLSGMLLGLRLKHYKYVPVAIALFFIAITTKHNIWHYYYGICYIFVLYLFIDILLIYNERPRRISYGVLTACLILYCFYGNLIVGELRLNTIFTHNEDRMAFQELSDVMKDVKNPKLLSYECQEFGFGVMYEPIPAGEQFAYPNGGTPAMIEKHKQILIDRKADFVVTYCREDQPEKLQTLRLIEANGYELRLKRMYMKQPFYIYQKKE
;
A
#
# COMPACT_ATOMS: atom_id res chain seq x y z
N MET A 1 -45.41 -16.58 -20.80
CA MET A 1 -44.39 -17.51 -20.31
C MET A 1 -43.59 -16.85 -19.21
N SER A 2 -43.93 -17.13 -17.97
CA SER A 2 -43.17 -16.66 -16.79
C SER A 2 -41.84 -17.39 -16.78
N SER A 3 -40.75 -16.71 -17.14
CA SER A 3 -39.41 -17.24 -16.94
C SER A 3 -39.16 -17.31 -15.45
N ASN A 4 -39.19 -18.50 -14.88
CA ASN A 4 -38.64 -18.73 -13.53
C ASN A 4 -37.16 -18.27 -13.55
N LYS A 5 -36.92 -17.03 -13.12
CA LYS A 5 -35.57 -16.57 -12.85
C LYS A 5 -35.08 -17.34 -11.62
N ILE A 6 -34.28 -18.36 -11.83
CA ILE A 6 -33.52 -19.01 -10.75
C ILE A 6 -32.67 -17.89 -10.09
N SER A 7 -33.11 -17.44 -8.93
CA SER A 7 -32.29 -16.53 -8.13
C SER A 7 -31.29 -17.37 -7.33
N ILE A 8 -30.06 -17.41 -7.79
CA ILE A 8 -28.97 -18.03 -7.03
C ILE A 8 -28.73 -17.14 -5.81
N GLN A 9 -28.97 -17.68 -4.62
CA GLN A 9 -28.63 -17.05 -3.36
C GLN A 9 -27.29 -17.63 -2.88
N LEU A 10 -26.30 -16.76 -2.70
CA LEU A 10 -24.99 -17.13 -2.18
C LEU A 10 -24.90 -16.73 -0.71
N THR A 11 -24.37 -17.61 0.12
CA THR A 11 -24.03 -17.26 1.49
C THR A 11 -22.78 -16.37 1.51
N ASP A 12 -22.63 -15.55 2.55
CA ASP A 12 -21.43 -14.71 2.73
C ASP A 12 -20.15 -15.57 2.76
N ALA A 13 -20.21 -16.79 3.32
CA ALA A 13 -19.07 -17.72 3.33
C ALA A 13 -18.69 -18.20 1.92
N MET A 14 -19.69 -18.51 1.07
CA MET A 14 -19.42 -18.90 -0.33
C MET A 14 -18.82 -17.75 -1.12
N VAL A 15 -19.31 -16.53 -0.92
CA VAL A 15 -18.76 -15.34 -1.57
C VAL A 15 -17.33 -15.10 -1.11
N LEU A 16 -17.08 -15.14 0.20
CA LEU A 16 -15.75 -14.96 0.76
C LEU A 16 -14.76 -15.99 0.18
N LEU A 17 -15.16 -17.25 0.10
CA LEU A 17 -14.33 -18.30 -0.52
C LEU A 17 -14.04 -17.98 -2.00
N LEU A 18 -15.06 -17.62 -2.78
CA LEU A 18 -14.90 -17.30 -4.20
C LEU A 18 -13.97 -16.11 -4.43
N VAL A 19 -14.14 -15.00 -3.69
CA VAL A 19 -13.30 -13.83 -3.86
C VAL A 19 -11.89 -14.07 -3.33
N THR A 20 -11.71 -14.93 -2.33
CA THR A 20 -10.39 -15.36 -1.85
C THR A 20 -9.66 -16.15 -2.92
N LEU A 21 -10.28 -17.19 -3.47
CA LEU A 21 -9.68 -17.97 -4.56
C LEU A 21 -9.34 -17.09 -5.76
N TRP A 22 -10.23 -16.16 -6.12
CA TRP A 22 -10.02 -15.22 -7.20
C TRP A 22 -8.87 -14.25 -6.92
N SER A 23 -8.80 -13.71 -5.72
CA SER A 23 -7.71 -12.82 -5.29
C SER A 23 -6.35 -13.49 -5.44
N PHE A 24 -6.19 -14.68 -4.88
CA PHE A 24 -4.94 -15.43 -4.97
C PHE A 24 -4.61 -15.84 -6.41
N LEU A 25 -5.61 -16.27 -7.19
CA LEU A 25 -5.40 -16.64 -8.59
C LEU A 25 -4.89 -15.46 -9.43
N VAL A 26 -5.53 -14.30 -9.33
CA VAL A 26 -5.11 -13.13 -10.11
C VAL A 26 -3.72 -12.64 -9.67
N GLN A 27 -3.47 -12.58 -8.37
CA GLN A 27 -2.16 -12.20 -7.85
C GLN A 27 -1.05 -13.18 -8.26
N LEU A 28 -1.37 -14.47 -8.37
CA LEU A 28 -0.39 -15.47 -8.79
C LEU A 28 0.30 -15.09 -10.10
N PHE A 29 -0.45 -14.47 -11.02
CA PHE A 29 0.04 -14.07 -12.34
C PHE A 29 0.41 -12.59 -12.46
N LEU A 30 -0.07 -11.72 -11.57
CA LEU A 30 0.13 -10.28 -11.69
C LEU A 30 1.01 -9.67 -10.60
N SER A 31 1.17 -10.30 -9.44
CA SER A 31 1.95 -9.73 -8.34
C SER A 31 3.42 -10.17 -8.37
N ASN A 32 4.33 -9.24 -8.08
CA ASN A 32 5.75 -9.54 -7.86
C ASN A 32 5.99 -10.40 -6.62
N ASP A 33 5.09 -10.31 -5.63
CA ASP A 33 5.17 -11.10 -4.40
C ASP A 33 4.86 -12.58 -4.65
N SER A 34 4.31 -12.90 -5.82
CA SER A 34 3.86 -14.24 -6.18
C SER A 34 5.01 -15.25 -6.19
N PRO A 35 4.74 -16.51 -5.77
CA PRO A 35 5.72 -17.60 -5.86
C PRO A 35 6.22 -17.91 -7.28
N LEU A 36 5.51 -17.48 -8.32
CA LEU A 36 5.94 -17.62 -9.71
C LEU A 36 7.10 -16.68 -10.05
N PHE A 37 7.26 -15.60 -9.30
CA PHE A 37 8.25 -14.57 -9.57
C PHE A 37 9.24 -14.49 -8.41
N GLY A 38 10.51 -14.54 -8.70
CA GLY A 38 11.58 -14.44 -7.71
C GLY A 38 12.23 -13.06 -7.73
N TYR A 39 11.42 -12.00 -7.71
CA TYR A 39 11.94 -10.64 -7.83
C TYR A 39 12.39 -10.05 -6.52
N THR A 40 13.37 -9.17 -6.65
CA THR A 40 13.67 -8.16 -5.67
C THR A 40 12.76 -6.97 -5.88
N HIS A 41 12.16 -6.53 -4.81
CA HIS A 41 11.27 -5.40 -4.83
C HIS A 41 12.06 -4.10 -4.84
N ARG A 42 11.44 -3.09 -5.45
CA ARG A 42 11.97 -1.75 -5.45
C ARG A 42 11.67 -1.06 -4.12
N ILE A 43 12.22 0.10 -3.96
CA ILE A 43 12.42 0.92 -2.77
C ILE A 43 11.36 0.77 -1.67
N ASP A 44 10.08 1.06 -1.95
CA ASP A 44 9.07 1.16 -0.89
C ASP A 44 8.73 -0.19 -0.25
N SER A 45 8.43 -1.21 -1.08
CA SER A 45 8.02 -2.53 -0.57
C SER A 45 9.18 -3.24 0.13
N ALA A 46 10.40 -3.11 -0.39
CA ALA A 46 11.60 -3.64 0.24
C ALA A 46 11.87 -2.94 1.58
N TRP A 47 11.69 -1.61 1.63
CA TRP A 47 11.86 -0.83 2.84
C TRP A 47 10.86 -1.27 3.92
N PHE A 48 9.56 -1.32 3.61
CA PHE A 48 8.55 -1.75 4.58
C PHE A 48 8.75 -3.19 5.05
N PHE A 49 9.24 -4.07 4.17
CA PHE A 49 9.56 -5.44 4.56
C PHE A 49 10.73 -5.47 5.55
N MET A 50 11.76 -4.67 5.33
CA MET A 50 12.90 -4.52 6.25
C MET A 50 12.46 -3.95 7.59
N GLU A 51 11.57 -2.95 7.60
CA GLU A 51 11.01 -2.41 8.83
C GLU A 51 10.15 -3.43 9.58
N GLY A 52 9.31 -4.18 8.85
CA GLY A 52 8.53 -5.27 9.42
C GLY A 52 9.42 -6.34 10.05
N LYS A 53 10.52 -6.70 9.38
CA LYS A 53 11.54 -7.61 9.90
C LYS A 53 12.21 -7.04 11.14
N ALA A 54 12.68 -5.79 11.10
CA ALA A 54 13.31 -5.10 12.23
C ALA A 54 12.38 -5.06 13.44
N PHE A 55 11.09 -4.79 13.21
CA PHE A 55 10.06 -4.80 14.25
C PHE A 55 9.91 -6.20 14.89
N MET A 56 9.87 -7.27 14.08
CA MET A 56 9.78 -8.66 14.60
C MET A 56 11.05 -9.13 15.30
N TYR A 57 12.19 -8.54 15.01
CA TYR A 57 13.45 -8.74 15.76
C TYR A 57 13.48 -7.97 17.08
N GLY A 58 12.47 -7.16 17.38
CA GLY A 58 12.41 -6.38 18.63
C GLY A 58 13.22 -5.09 18.60
N LEU A 59 13.62 -4.61 17.40
CA LEU A 59 14.22 -3.31 17.25
C LEU A 59 13.19 -2.22 17.53
N ARG A 60 13.64 -1.13 18.15
CA ARG A 60 12.77 -0.05 18.62
C ARG A 60 12.40 0.88 17.45
N PRO A 61 11.09 0.94 17.09
CA PRO A 61 10.61 1.83 16.05
C PRO A 61 10.92 3.29 16.36
N TYR A 62 11.18 4.07 15.32
CA TYR A 62 11.51 5.51 15.36
C TYR A 62 12.81 5.87 16.08
N VAL A 63 13.55 4.87 16.59
CA VAL A 63 14.86 5.04 17.24
C VAL A 63 15.94 4.23 16.52
N GLU A 64 15.64 2.97 16.18
CA GLU A 64 16.58 2.08 15.49
C GLU A 64 16.22 1.89 14.00
N PHE A 65 15.00 2.20 13.62
CA PHE A 65 14.58 2.42 12.23
C PHE A 65 13.48 3.50 12.20
N THR A 66 13.45 4.30 11.13
CA THR A 66 12.59 5.49 11.04
C THR A 66 11.97 5.62 9.66
N ASP A 67 10.64 5.78 9.65
CA ASP A 67 9.85 6.13 8.45
C ASP A 67 8.71 7.09 8.85
N PHE A 68 8.11 7.73 7.84
CA PHE A 68 6.91 8.56 7.96
C PHE A 68 5.61 7.76 7.98
N LYS A 69 5.69 6.43 8.07
CA LYS A 69 4.54 5.54 8.14
C LYS A 69 4.28 5.12 9.59
N GLY A 70 3.05 4.70 9.82
CA GLY A 70 2.64 4.26 11.14
C GLY A 70 2.89 2.79 11.42
N PRO A 71 2.81 2.37 12.68
CA PRO A 71 3.27 1.06 13.16
C PRO A 71 2.49 -0.14 12.59
N ILE A 72 1.27 0.04 12.14
CA ILE A 72 0.46 -1.05 11.58
C ILE A 72 1.04 -1.56 10.26
N ILE A 73 1.73 -0.71 9.48
CA ILE A 73 2.40 -1.15 8.25
C ILE A 73 3.48 -2.17 8.60
N TRP A 74 4.33 -1.87 9.58
CA TRP A 74 5.39 -2.78 10.01
C TRP A 74 4.84 -4.10 10.54
N LEU A 75 3.70 -4.05 11.25
CA LEU A 75 3.04 -5.26 11.73
C LEU A 75 2.63 -6.16 10.55
N PHE A 76 2.02 -5.61 9.50
CA PHE A 76 1.59 -6.41 8.35
C PHE A 76 2.76 -6.96 7.55
N TYR A 77 3.79 -6.15 7.31
CA TYR A 77 5.01 -6.64 6.67
C TYR A 77 5.77 -7.62 7.55
N GLY A 78 5.76 -7.40 8.86
CA GLY A 78 6.32 -8.33 9.84
C GLY A 78 5.61 -9.69 9.84
N ILE A 79 4.28 -9.72 9.69
CA ILE A 79 3.53 -10.96 9.49
C ILE A 79 3.99 -11.65 8.20
N GLY A 80 4.14 -10.89 7.11
CA GLY A 80 4.69 -11.41 5.85
C GLY A 80 6.08 -12.00 6.03
N TYR A 81 6.96 -11.33 6.76
CA TYR A 81 8.28 -11.83 7.12
C TYR A 81 8.21 -13.15 7.92
N LEU A 82 7.33 -13.25 8.93
CA LEU A 82 7.18 -14.48 9.71
C LEU A 82 6.67 -15.67 8.88
N ILE A 83 5.88 -15.41 7.83
CA ILE A 83 5.41 -16.45 6.90
C ILE A 83 6.54 -16.90 5.97
N SER A 84 7.32 -15.96 5.43
CA SER A 84 8.40 -16.25 4.50
C SER A 84 9.58 -15.27 4.70
N PRO A 85 10.57 -15.63 5.53
CA PRO A 85 11.59 -14.70 5.97
C PRO A 85 12.65 -14.35 4.90
N LEU A 86 12.80 -15.17 3.86
CA LEU A 86 13.86 -15.02 2.83
C LEU A 86 13.35 -14.52 1.48
N ASN A 87 12.06 -14.18 1.38
CA ASN A 87 11.46 -13.69 0.14
C ASN A 87 10.13 -12.98 0.43
N TYR A 88 9.50 -12.45 -0.62
CA TYR A 88 8.23 -11.73 -0.50
C TYR A 88 6.98 -12.62 -0.56
N HIS A 89 7.10 -13.97 -0.59
CA HIS A 89 5.94 -14.85 -0.68
C HIS A 89 5.00 -14.72 0.52
N GLY A 90 5.54 -14.32 1.69
CA GLY A 90 4.70 -13.98 2.84
C GLY A 90 3.81 -12.75 2.58
N MET A 91 4.31 -11.77 1.83
CA MET A 91 3.53 -10.61 1.40
C MET A 91 2.45 -10.98 0.38
N TYR A 92 2.71 -11.96 -0.52
CA TYR A 92 1.69 -12.54 -1.38
C TYR A 92 0.51 -13.10 -0.56
N VAL A 93 0.79 -13.78 0.55
CA VAL A 93 -0.27 -14.30 1.43
C VAL A 93 -1.03 -13.16 2.11
N VAL A 94 -0.31 -12.21 2.70
CA VAL A 94 -0.92 -11.06 3.38
C VAL A 94 -1.77 -10.25 2.41
N SER A 95 -1.21 -9.82 1.29
CA SER A 95 -1.95 -9.04 0.28
C SER A 95 -3.12 -9.83 -0.32
N GLY A 96 -2.97 -11.14 -0.50
CA GLY A 96 -4.04 -12.03 -0.96
C GLY A 96 -5.27 -11.98 -0.07
N VAL A 97 -5.06 -12.03 1.24
CA VAL A 97 -6.13 -11.88 2.24
C VAL A 97 -6.72 -10.47 2.20
N PHE A 98 -5.89 -9.45 2.07
CA PHE A 98 -6.34 -8.05 2.03
C PHE A 98 -7.16 -7.73 0.79
N TYR A 99 -6.76 -8.20 -0.39
CA TYR A 99 -7.56 -8.08 -1.60
C TYR A 99 -8.86 -8.89 -1.51
N ALA A 100 -8.83 -10.08 -0.92
CA ALA A 100 -10.04 -10.88 -0.69
C ALA A 100 -11.05 -10.13 0.19
N LEU A 101 -10.61 -9.52 1.29
CA LEU A 101 -11.44 -8.67 2.14
C LEU A 101 -11.95 -7.44 1.38
N THR A 102 -11.11 -6.79 0.59
CA THR A 102 -11.52 -5.66 -0.26
C THR A 102 -12.64 -6.07 -1.22
N LEU A 103 -12.46 -7.17 -1.94
CA LEU A 103 -13.48 -7.69 -2.86
C LEU A 103 -14.76 -8.10 -2.12
N PHE A 104 -14.64 -8.71 -0.96
CA PHE A 104 -15.81 -9.09 -0.18
C PHE A 104 -16.66 -7.87 0.20
N PHE A 105 -16.05 -6.81 0.70
CA PHE A 105 -16.78 -5.59 1.05
C PHE A 105 -17.23 -4.79 -0.18
N ASN A 106 -16.51 -4.86 -1.29
CA ASN A 106 -16.99 -4.35 -2.58
C ASN A 106 -18.24 -5.10 -3.05
N TYR A 107 -18.27 -6.43 -2.91
CA TYR A 107 -19.46 -7.23 -3.18
C TYR A 107 -20.62 -6.82 -2.27
N LYS A 108 -20.39 -6.69 -0.97
CA LYS A 108 -21.43 -6.26 -0.02
C LYS A 108 -21.97 -4.87 -0.39
N THR A 109 -21.12 -3.95 -0.81
CA THR A 109 -21.52 -2.63 -1.30
C THR A 109 -22.32 -2.73 -2.60
N ALA A 110 -21.83 -3.48 -3.58
CA ALA A 110 -22.53 -3.69 -4.83
C ALA A 110 -23.91 -4.31 -4.63
N ARG A 111 -24.04 -5.23 -3.65
CA ARG A 111 -25.31 -5.88 -3.32
C ARG A 111 -26.37 -4.92 -2.77
N ILE A 112 -25.98 -3.88 -2.04
CA ILE A 112 -26.91 -2.83 -1.58
C ILE A 112 -27.64 -2.22 -2.79
N PHE A 113 -26.91 -1.99 -3.89
CA PHE A 113 -27.47 -1.30 -5.06
C PHE A 113 -28.09 -2.27 -6.09
N LEU A 114 -27.45 -3.42 -6.34
CA LEU A 114 -27.85 -4.35 -7.40
C LEU A 114 -28.88 -5.38 -6.98
N GLN A 115 -29.01 -5.63 -5.67
CA GLN A 115 -29.95 -6.59 -5.07
C GLN A 115 -29.91 -7.99 -5.73
N SER A 116 -28.77 -8.40 -6.23
CA SER A 116 -28.53 -9.65 -6.93
C SER A 116 -27.11 -10.13 -6.72
N ASP A 117 -26.95 -11.35 -6.21
CA ASP A 117 -25.62 -11.92 -5.93
C ASP A 117 -24.76 -12.03 -7.19
N LEU A 118 -25.33 -12.53 -8.26
CA LEU A 118 -24.62 -12.71 -9.53
C LEU A 118 -24.15 -11.36 -10.12
N LYS A 119 -25.01 -10.34 -10.12
CA LYS A 119 -24.64 -9.01 -10.62
C LYS A 119 -23.60 -8.38 -9.72
N SER A 120 -23.70 -8.56 -8.40
CA SER A 120 -22.73 -8.02 -7.44
C SER A 120 -21.36 -8.65 -7.60
N LEU A 121 -21.29 -9.97 -7.82
CA LEU A 121 -20.04 -10.64 -8.17
C LEU A 121 -19.50 -10.16 -9.51
N ALA A 122 -20.36 -10.00 -10.52
CA ALA A 122 -19.96 -9.49 -11.83
C ALA A 122 -19.37 -8.07 -11.74
N ALA A 123 -19.88 -7.20 -10.87
CA ALA A 123 -19.29 -5.89 -10.62
C ALA A 123 -17.95 -5.97 -9.88
N THR A 124 -17.78 -6.95 -9.00
CA THR A 124 -16.68 -7.03 -8.05
C THR A 124 -15.44 -7.74 -8.61
N LEU A 125 -15.61 -8.87 -9.28
CA LEU A 125 -14.48 -9.69 -9.73
C LEU A 125 -13.51 -8.93 -10.66
N PRO A 126 -13.96 -8.08 -11.62
CA PRO A 126 -13.07 -7.29 -12.46
C PRO A 126 -12.22 -6.28 -11.68
N MET A 127 -12.59 -5.93 -10.45
CA MET A 127 -11.84 -4.98 -9.63
C MET A 127 -10.41 -5.44 -9.35
N MET A 128 -10.13 -6.74 -9.33
CA MET A 128 -8.75 -7.23 -9.21
C MET A 128 -7.85 -6.70 -10.33
N PHE A 129 -8.35 -6.65 -11.55
CA PHE A 129 -7.58 -6.09 -12.68
C PHE A 129 -7.43 -4.58 -12.59
N VAL A 130 -8.39 -3.89 -11.95
CA VAL A 130 -8.29 -2.46 -11.68
C VAL A 130 -7.20 -2.19 -10.63
N TYR A 131 -7.11 -3.00 -9.58
CA TYR A 131 -6.08 -2.88 -8.54
C TYR A 131 -4.67 -3.21 -9.06
N PHE A 132 -4.55 -4.07 -10.06
CA PHE A 132 -3.30 -4.38 -10.75
C PHE A 132 -3.10 -3.58 -12.04
N PHE A 133 -3.65 -2.38 -12.12
CA PHE A 133 -3.45 -1.52 -13.27
C PHE A 133 -1.96 -1.16 -13.45
N PRO A 134 -1.41 -1.11 -14.69
CA PRO A 134 0.04 -1.07 -14.95
C PRO A 134 0.81 0.12 -14.37
N TRP A 135 0.16 1.11 -13.82
CA TRP A 135 0.81 2.24 -13.15
C TRP A 135 1.25 1.94 -11.73
N PHE A 136 0.79 0.83 -11.17
CA PHE A 136 1.24 0.33 -9.89
C PHE A 136 2.32 -0.71 -10.17
N HIS A 137 3.39 -0.64 -9.44
CA HIS A 137 4.55 -1.53 -9.61
C HIS A 137 4.26 -2.96 -9.12
N PHE A 138 3.10 -3.51 -9.33
CA PHE A 138 2.71 -4.92 -9.08
C PHE A 138 3.28 -5.60 -7.80
N GLU A 139 3.88 -4.86 -6.92
CA GLU A 139 4.38 -5.27 -5.61
C GLU A 139 3.46 -4.72 -4.52
N THR A 140 3.29 -5.44 -3.42
CA THR A 140 2.45 -4.96 -2.32
C THR A 140 3.02 -3.68 -1.73
N ARG A 141 2.21 -2.64 -1.69
CA ARG A 141 2.53 -1.34 -1.09
C ARG A 141 1.65 -1.06 0.10
N SER A 142 1.99 -0.01 0.83
CA SER A 142 1.16 0.44 1.95
C SER A 142 -0.28 0.72 1.54
N GLU A 143 -0.49 1.28 0.34
CA GLU A 143 -1.80 1.61 -0.21
C GLU A 143 -2.66 0.38 -0.48
N ASP A 144 -2.07 -0.72 -0.95
CA ASP A 144 -2.77 -1.99 -1.17
C ASP A 144 -3.30 -2.57 0.14
N LEU A 145 -2.50 -2.46 1.21
CA LEU A 145 -2.89 -2.89 2.55
C LEU A 145 -3.95 -1.98 3.19
N MET A 146 -4.19 -0.80 2.65
CA MET A 146 -5.25 0.12 3.10
C MET A 146 -6.60 -0.15 2.45
N LEU A 147 -6.64 -0.76 1.27
CA LEU A 147 -7.85 -1.00 0.49
C LEU A 147 -9.00 -1.67 1.27
N PRO A 148 -8.80 -2.73 2.06
CA PRO A 148 -9.91 -3.35 2.79
C PRO A 148 -10.55 -2.40 3.81
N PHE A 149 -9.77 -1.56 4.47
CA PHE A 149 -10.29 -0.61 5.44
C PHE A 149 -11.10 0.50 4.76
N VAL A 150 -10.71 0.91 3.56
CA VAL A 150 -11.50 1.82 2.72
C VAL A 150 -12.79 1.15 2.26
N ALA A 151 -12.73 -0.10 1.79
CA ALA A 151 -13.90 -0.86 1.36
C ALA A 151 -14.91 -1.07 2.49
N ILE A 152 -14.44 -1.43 3.68
CA ILE A 152 -15.27 -1.60 4.88
C ILE A 152 -15.96 -0.27 5.25
N THR A 153 -15.21 0.83 5.23
CA THR A 153 -15.75 2.16 5.55
C THR A 153 -16.84 2.57 4.56
N LEU A 154 -16.61 2.41 3.27
CA LEU A 154 -17.59 2.69 2.22
C LEU A 154 -18.83 1.80 2.38
N TYR A 155 -18.64 0.51 2.63
CA TYR A 155 -19.75 -0.40 2.91
C TYR A 155 -20.58 0.05 4.12
N ALA A 156 -19.94 0.34 5.25
CA ALA A 156 -20.63 0.77 6.46
C ALA A 156 -21.39 2.09 6.24
N MET A 157 -20.81 3.05 5.54
CA MET A 157 -21.46 4.30 5.17
C MET A 157 -22.68 4.05 4.26
N PHE A 158 -22.52 3.29 3.16
CA PHE A 158 -23.63 3.04 2.23
C PHE A 158 -24.72 2.17 2.82
N LYS A 159 -24.37 1.19 3.66
CA LYS A 159 -25.33 0.39 4.40
C LYS A 159 -26.22 1.29 5.26
N ARG A 160 -25.64 2.29 5.94
CA ARG A 160 -26.41 3.25 6.73
C ARG A 160 -27.32 4.14 5.89
N LEU A 161 -26.87 4.55 4.71
CA LEU A 161 -27.66 5.46 3.85
C LEU A 161 -28.79 4.75 3.10
N TYR A 162 -28.61 3.48 2.72
CA TYR A 162 -29.48 2.80 1.74
C TYR A 162 -30.05 1.45 2.19
N ALA A 163 -29.44 0.76 3.15
CA ALA A 163 -29.99 -0.51 3.62
C ALA A 163 -31.11 -0.30 4.64
N GLU A 164 -32.10 -1.20 4.62
CA GLU A 164 -33.20 -1.21 5.59
C GLU A 164 -32.70 -1.69 6.95
N GLU A 165 -31.88 -2.73 6.96
CA GLU A 165 -31.29 -3.28 8.19
C GLU A 165 -30.06 -2.49 8.59
N ARG A 166 -30.13 -1.83 9.75
CA ARG A 166 -29.03 -1.07 10.33
C ARG A 166 -28.67 -1.61 11.69
N ASN A 167 -27.37 -1.69 11.95
CA ASN A 167 -26.84 -2.01 13.26
C ASN A 167 -25.83 -0.94 13.67
N ASP A 168 -26.32 0.05 14.43
CA ASP A 168 -25.52 1.22 14.82
C ASP A 168 -24.22 0.83 15.51
N LYS A 169 -24.25 -0.19 16.39
CA LYS A 169 -23.04 -0.70 17.05
C LYS A 169 -21.99 -1.19 16.05
N VAL A 170 -22.37 -2.12 15.18
CA VAL A 170 -21.44 -2.74 14.22
C VAL A 170 -20.96 -1.71 13.20
N ASP A 171 -21.87 -0.89 12.67
CA ASP A 171 -21.54 0.09 11.64
C ASP A 171 -20.55 1.15 12.16
N PHE A 172 -20.74 1.68 13.39
CA PHE A 172 -19.83 2.65 13.98
C PHE A 172 -18.54 2.02 14.50
N MET A 173 -18.55 0.76 14.92
CA MET A 173 -17.30 0.02 15.18
C MET A 173 -16.48 -0.19 13.90
N MET A 174 -17.11 -0.53 12.77
CA MET A 174 -16.42 -0.60 11.47
C MET A 174 -15.80 0.74 11.10
N LEU A 175 -16.58 1.83 11.17
CA LEU A 175 -16.12 3.18 10.83
C LEU A 175 -14.95 3.62 11.71
N GLY A 176 -15.08 3.52 13.03
CA GLY A 176 -14.04 3.92 13.99
C GLY A 176 -12.80 3.05 13.91
N GLY A 177 -12.98 1.72 13.78
CA GLY A 177 -11.87 0.78 13.67
C GLY A 177 -11.05 1.00 12.41
N CYS A 178 -11.69 1.09 11.26
CA CYS A 178 -11.00 1.36 10.00
C CYS A 178 -10.31 2.73 10.00
N PHE A 179 -10.96 3.76 10.53
CA PHE A 179 -10.35 5.08 10.68
C PHE A 179 -9.06 5.00 11.51
N THR A 180 -9.11 4.34 12.67
CA THR A 180 -7.96 4.21 13.56
C THR A 180 -6.82 3.40 12.94
N VAL A 181 -7.14 2.30 12.27
CA VAL A 181 -6.13 1.52 11.53
C VAL A 181 -5.43 2.40 10.50
N LEU A 182 -6.18 3.17 9.72
CA LEU A 182 -5.58 4.05 8.72
C LEU A 182 -4.81 5.22 9.34
N VAL A 183 -5.25 5.79 10.46
CA VAL A 183 -4.46 6.77 11.21
C VAL A 183 -3.11 6.17 11.61
N LEU A 184 -3.09 4.92 12.07
CA LEU A 184 -1.87 4.21 12.47
C LEU A 184 -1.10 3.56 11.30
N MET A 185 -1.59 3.66 10.07
CA MET A 185 -0.86 3.30 8.85
C MET A 185 -0.32 4.53 8.13
N LYS A 186 -1.23 5.46 7.80
CA LYS A 186 -0.93 6.67 7.02
C LYS A 186 -2.03 7.71 7.24
N TYR A 187 -1.80 8.65 8.14
CA TYR A 187 -2.84 9.58 8.62
C TYR A 187 -3.50 10.44 7.53
N ASN A 188 -2.80 10.76 6.43
CA ASN A 188 -3.38 11.50 5.32
C ASN A 188 -4.49 10.70 4.60
N VAL A 189 -4.37 9.37 4.52
CA VAL A 189 -5.43 8.51 3.98
C VAL A 189 -6.61 8.43 4.93
N ALA A 190 -6.36 8.45 6.24
CA ALA A 190 -7.43 8.49 7.24
C ALA A 190 -8.31 9.74 7.13
N ALA A 191 -7.75 10.89 6.73
CA ALA A 191 -8.51 12.11 6.51
C ALA A 191 -9.67 11.92 5.52
N VAL A 192 -9.44 11.10 4.50
CA VAL A 192 -10.45 10.71 3.52
C VAL A 192 -11.60 9.94 4.16
N GLN A 193 -11.28 9.00 5.03
CA GLN A 193 -12.31 8.24 5.74
C GLN A 193 -13.06 9.08 6.74
N GLY A 194 -12.43 10.11 7.28
CA GLY A 194 -13.08 11.11 8.10
C GLY A 194 -14.35 11.67 7.43
N VAL A 195 -14.32 11.86 6.11
CA VAL A 195 -15.49 12.30 5.34
C VAL A 195 -16.63 11.27 5.40
N CYS A 196 -16.32 9.99 5.23
CA CYS A 196 -17.32 8.92 5.31
C CYS A 196 -17.92 8.82 6.72
N VAL A 197 -17.07 8.97 7.74
CA VAL A 197 -17.49 9.02 9.15
C VAL A 197 -18.43 10.22 9.38
N LEU A 198 -18.08 11.40 8.89
CA LEU A 198 -18.92 12.60 9.02
C LEU A 198 -20.27 12.43 8.31
N ILE A 199 -20.32 11.82 7.13
CA ILE A 199 -21.57 11.50 6.42
C ILE A 199 -22.43 10.54 7.26
N ALA A 200 -21.83 9.50 7.85
CA ALA A 200 -22.52 8.54 8.69
C ALA A 200 -23.05 9.17 9.98
N LEU A 201 -22.28 10.05 10.62
CA LEU A 201 -22.71 10.82 11.80
C LEU A 201 -23.82 11.82 11.44
N TRP A 202 -23.74 12.45 10.27
CA TRP A 202 -24.79 13.33 9.77
C TRP A 202 -26.10 12.56 9.55
N ASP A 203 -26.07 11.36 8.97
CA ASP A 203 -27.24 10.48 8.84
C ASP A 203 -27.82 10.12 10.21
N GLN A 204 -26.95 9.81 11.18
CA GLN A 204 -27.34 9.51 12.56
C GLN A 204 -28.09 10.70 13.20
N TYR A 205 -27.52 11.92 13.06
CA TYR A 205 -28.13 13.15 13.56
C TYR A 205 -29.45 13.45 12.89
N LYS A 206 -29.52 13.38 11.56
CA LYS A 206 -30.72 13.67 10.77
C LYS A 206 -31.89 12.74 11.12
N ASN A 207 -31.58 11.47 11.43
CA ASN A 207 -32.57 10.47 11.82
C ASN A 207 -32.86 10.50 13.34
N LYS A 208 -32.42 11.54 14.05
CA LYS A 208 -32.65 11.75 15.50
C LYS A 208 -32.20 10.57 16.36
N ARG A 209 -31.14 9.87 15.96
CA ARG A 209 -30.54 8.77 16.70
C ARG A 209 -29.39 9.29 17.59
N SER A 210 -29.05 8.53 18.63
CA SER A 210 -28.05 8.95 19.61
C SER A 210 -26.64 9.06 18.97
N LEU A 211 -26.09 10.27 18.87
CA LEU A 211 -24.70 10.53 18.51
C LEU A 211 -23.75 10.05 19.61
N GLY A 212 -24.14 10.17 20.89
CA GLY A 212 -23.30 9.72 22.01
C GLY A 212 -22.98 8.22 21.94
N LEU A 213 -23.97 7.38 21.58
CA LEU A 213 -23.72 5.95 21.35
C LEU A 213 -22.84 5.70 20.14
N ALA A 214 -23.01 6.45 19.05
CA ALA A 214 -22.17 6.35 17.86
C ALA A 214 -20.71 6.65 18.19
N PHE A 215 -20.44 7.78 18.86
CA PHE A 215 -19.10 8.12 19.33
C PHE A 215 -18.55 7.10 20.33
N GLY A 216 -19.38 6.61 21.26
CA GLY A 216 -18.99 5.60 22.24
C GLY A 216 -18.45 4.33 21.58
N TRP A 217 -19.14 3.80 20.56
CA TRP A 217 -18.69 2.62 19.82
C TRP A 217 -17.40 2.89 19.00
N MET A 218 -17.30 4.06 18.38
CA MET A 218 -16.09 4.45 17.67
C MET A 218 -14.89 4.57 18.62
N ILE A 219 -15.05 5.26 19.75
CA ILE A 219 -13.97 5.43 20.75
C ILE A 219 -13.55 4.08 21.32
N LEU A 220 -14.51 3.21 21.64
CA LEU A 220 -14.23 1.88 22.20
C LEU A 220 -13.32 1.08 21.26
N ILE A 221 -13.69 0.96 19.99
CA ILE A 221 -12.89 0.18 19.03
C ILE A 221 -11.55 0.86 18.72
N SER A 222 -11.53 2.20 18.65
CA SER A 222 -10.31 2.97 18.46
C SER A 222 -9.33 2.74 19.62
N ALA A 223 -9.82 2.75 20.84
CA ALA A 223 -9.00 2.45 22.02
C ALA A 223 -8.47 1.02 21.99
N LEU A 224 -9.32 0.03 21.66
CA LEU A 224 -8.87 -1.37 21.55
C LEU A 224 -7.74 -1.56 20.52
N ILE A 225 -7.72 -0.77 19.46
CA ILE A 225 -6.68 -0.84 18.41
C ILE A 225 -5.45 -0.03 18.80
N ALA A 226 -5.61 1.20 19.31
CA ALA A 226 -4.49 2.13 19.54
C ALA A 226 -3.75 1.86 20.86
N VAL A 227 -4.46 1.48 21.92
CA VAL A 227 -3.87 1.29 23.25
C VAL A 227 -2.72 0.27 23.26
N PRO A 228 -2.79 -0.89 22.59
CA PRO A 228 -1.64 -1.80 22.51
C PRO A 228 -0.37 -1.16 21.96
N PHE A 229 -0.48 -0.32 20.93
CA PHE A 229 0.68 0.41 20.36
C PHE A 229 1.19 1.48 21.32
N ILE A 230 0.30 2.21 21.98
CA ILE A 230 0.67 3.22 22.99
C ILE A 230 1.42 2.55 24.15
N ILE A 231 0.91 1.43 24.67
CA ILE A 231 1.59 0.65 25.75
C ILE A 231 2.95 0.19 25.25
N TYR A 232 3.05 -0.37 24.05
CA TYR A 232 4.31 -0.80 23.48
C TYR A 232 5.32 0.36 23.40
N PHE A 233 4.94 1.53 22.90
CA PHE A 233 5.81 2.69 22.80
C PHE A 233 6.23 3.25 24.16
N ILE A 234 5.37 3.17 25.17
CA ILE A 234 5.72 3.53 26.56
C ILE A 234 6.75 2.53 27.11
N MET A 235 6.52 1.22 26.94
CA MET A 235 7.40 0.16 27.46
C MET A 235 8.78 0.17 26.79
N THR A 236 8.89 0.60 25.55
CA THR A 236 10.14 0.68 24.79
C THR A 236 10.82 2.06 24.84
N ASP A 237 10.23 3.00 25.58
CA ASP A 237 10.69 4.41 25.66
C ASP A 237 10.81 5.08 24.27
N THR A 238 9.83 4.81 23.41
CA THR A 238 9.81 5.36 22.02
C THR A 238 8.60 6.23 21.74
N LEU A 239 7.75 6.50 22.72
CA LEU A 239 6.52 7.28 22.53
C LEU A 239 6.82 8.70 22.03
N GLY A 240 7.83 9.37 22.58
CA GLY A 240 8.26 10.70 22.13
C GLY A 240 8.78 10.66 20.69
N ALA A 241 9.59 9.64 20.36
CA ALA A 241 10.11 9.43 19.01
C ALA A 241 8.98 9.13 18.00
N PHE A 242 7.96 8.37 18.38
CA PHE A 242 6.77 8.14 17.57
C PHE A 242 6.08 9.45 17.18
N PHE A 243 5.76 10.32 18.16
CA PHE A 243 5.09 11.57 17.86
C PHE A 243 5.97 12.50 17.02
N HIS A 244 7.27 12.59 17.34
CA HIS A 244 8.21 13.43 16.59
C HIS A 244 8.38 12.93 15.15
N ASN A 245 8.67 11.67 14.94
CA ASN A 245 9.01 11.16 13.61
C ASN A 245 7.75 10.91 12.76
N TYR A 246 6.67 10.40 13.33
CA TYR A 246 5.47 10.10 12.55
C TYR A 246 4.68 11.36 12.17
N PHE A 247 4.55 12.33 13.06
CA PHE A 247 3.80 13.55 12.79
C PHE A 247 4.71 14.76 12.54
N GLY A 248 5.75 14.98 13.37
CA GLY A 248 6.62 16.15 13.30
C GLY A 248 7.52 16.12 12.08
N LEU A 249 8.29 15.05 11.89
CA LEU A 249 9.24 14.94 10.78
C LEU A 249 8.54 14.95 9.41
N ALA A 250 7.35 14.33 9.32
CA ALA A 250 6.54 14.41 8.11
C ALA A 250 6.08 15.84 7.82
N TYR A 251 5.79 16.63 8.85
CA TYR A 251 5.48 18.07 8.71
C TYR A 251 6.71 18.86 8.29
N GLU A 252 7.85 18.65 8.94
CA GLU A 252 9.11 19.32 8.63
C GLU A 252 9.58 19.03 7.20
N THR A 253 9.47 17.79 6.73
CA THR A 253 9.82 17.42 5.36
C THR A 253 8.95 18.16 4.34
N VAL A 254 7.65 18.31 4.62
CA VAL A 254 6.74 19.06 3.74
C VAL A 254 7.05 20.55 3.74
N MET A 255 7.50 21.11 4.88
CA MET A 255 7.77 22.54 5.00
C MET A 255 9.17 22.94 4.55
N ASN A 256 10.15 22.02 4.64
CA ASN A 256 11.56 22.27 4.33
C ASN A 256 11.99 21.75 2.94
N GLU A 257 11.11 21.10 2.18
CA GLU A 257 11.39 20.82 0.77
C GLU A 257 11.60 22.17 0.05
N GLU A 258 12.86 22.51 -0.20
CA GLU A 258 13.30 23.73 -0.91
C GLU A 258 12.80 23.80 -2.37
N GLY A 259 11.96 22.92 -2.78
CA GLY A 259 11.22 22.97 -4.03
C GLY A 259 9.96 23.82 -3.96
N GLY A 260 9.87 24.78 -3.03
CA GLY A 260 8.77 25.73 -2.86
C GLY A 260 7.42 25.03 -2.91
N SER A 261 6.57 25.19 -1.92
CA SER A 261 5.21 24.67 -2.00
C SER A 261 4.66 24.98 -3.38
N LEU A 262 4.53 23.94 -4.24
CA LEU A 262 3.84 24.10 -5.52
C LEU A 262 2.50 24.75 -5.16
N THR A 263 2.19 25.87 -5.77
CA THR A 263 0.87 26.46 -5.57
C THR A 263 -0.16 25.44 -6.05
N MET A 264 -1.35 25.44 -5.48
CA MET A 264 -2.47 24.60 -5.95
C MET A 264 -2.64 24.69 -7.48
N MET A 265 -2.21 25.79 -8.10
CA MET A 265 -2.24 26.01 -9.54
C MET A 265 -1.16 25.18 -10.25
N GLN A 266 0.04 25.11 -9.72
CA GLN A 266 1.13 24.29 -10.28
C GLN A 266 0.85 22.79 -10.13
N ASP A 267 0.21 22.37 -9.05
CA ASP A 267 -0.27 20.99 -8.91
C ASP A 267 -1.35 20.67 -9.94
N LEU A 268 -2.27 21.59 -10.18
CA LEU A 268 -3.29 21.44 -11.22
C LEU A 268 -2.66 21.38 -12.62
N GLU A 269 -1.69 22.24 -12.92
CA GLU A 269 -0.93 22.21 -14.18
C GLU A 269 -0.21 20.87 -14.36
N ASN A 270 0.45 20.34 -13.32
CA ASN A 270 1.11 19.04 -13.37
C ASN A 270 0.13 17.87 -13.56
N ILE A 271 -1.08 17.98 -13.01
CA ILE A 271 -2.15 17.01 -13.24
C ILE A 271 -2.63 17.11 -14.69
N LEU A 272 -2.84 18.31 -15.19
CA LEU A 272 -3.33 18.54 -16.55
C LEU A 272 -2.28 18.20 -17.62
N ALA A 273 -1.00 18.30 -17.31
CA ALA A 273 0.09 17.90 -18.20
C ALA A 273 0.17 16.37 -18.41
N ASP A 274 -0.33 15.56 -17.48
CA ASP A 274 -0.36 14.11 -17.61
C ASP A 274 -1.77 13.62 -17.97
N TYR A 275 -2.01 13.36 -19.28
CA TYR A 275 -3.29 12.88 -19.76
C TYR A 275 -3.80 11.62 -19.03
N ARG A 276 -2.90 10.80 -18.49
CA ARG A 276 -3.24 9.60 -17.73
C ARG A 276 -3.94 9.94 -16.43
N LYS A 277 -3.44 10.98 -15.73
CA LYS A 277 -4.08 11.51 -14.52
C LYS A 277 -5.46 12.07 -14.83
N ILE A 278 -5.60 12.81 -15.95
CA ILE A 278 -6.89 13.37 -16.39
C ILE A 278 -7.90 12.26 -16.66
N VAL A 279 -7.52 11.25 -17.43
CA VAL A 279 -8.41 10.12 -17.75
C VAL A 279 -8.85 9.41 -16.46
N PHE A 280 -7.91 9.19 -15.54
CA PHE A 280 -8.19 8.54 -14.29
C PHE A 280 -9.16 9.34 -13.41
N ILE A 281 -8.92 10.64 -13.25
CA ILE A 281 -9.81 11.56 -12.54
C ILE A 281 -11.20 11.56 -13.18
N ALA A 282 -11.25 11.67 -14.50
CA ALA A 282 -12.51 11.66 -15.23
C ALA A 282 -13.30 10.36 -15.02
N VAL A 283 -12.64 9.20 -15.01
CA VAL A 283 -13.29 7.91 -14.73
C VAL A 283 -13.87 7.86 -13.32
N ILE A 284 -13.12 8.33 -12.32
CA ILE A 284 -13.60 8.37 -10.92
C ILE A 284 -14.79 9.31 -10.77
N PHE A 285 -14.69 10.54 -11.29
CA PHE A 285 -15.78 11.50 -11.22
C PHE A 285 -17.00 11.02 -11.97
N LEU A 286 -16.81 10.46 -13.17
CA LEU A 286 -17.90 9.93 -13.99
C LEU A 286 -18.62 8.79 -13.26
N SER A 287 -17.87 7.86 -12.65
CA SER A 287 -18.46 6.75 -11.92
C SER A 287 -19.30 7.24 -10.73
N GLY A 288 -18.78 8.20 -9.96
CA GLY A 288 -19.51 8.79 -8.84
C GLY A 288 -20.73 9.60 -9.28
N MET A 289 -20.59 10.34 -10.37
CA MET A 289 -21.67 11.18 -10.90
C MET A 289 -22.82 10.34 -11.47
N LEU A 290 -22.52 9.30 -12.24
CA LEU A 290 -23.53 8.40 -12.83
C LEU A 290 -24.31 7.66 -11.74
N LEU A 291 -23.66 7.14 -10.72
CA LEU A 291 -24.32 6.55 -9.57
C LEU A 291 -25.13 7.57 -8.82
N GLY A 292 -24.60 8.77 -8.65
CA GLY A 292 -25.23 9.90 -7.97
C GLY A 292 -26.55 10.32 -8.60
N LEU A 293 -26.65 10.35 -9.92
CA LEU A 293 -27.87 10.75 -10.65
C LEU A 293 -29.05 9.79 -10.43
N ARG A 294 -28.82 8.57 -9.96
CA ARG A 294 -29.84 7.53 -9.78
C ARG A 294 -30.30 7.32 -8.37
N LEU A 295 -29.50 7.73 -7.40
CA LEU A 295 -29.76 7.49 -5.99
C LEU A 295 -30.40 8.72 -5.33
N LYS A 296 -31.36 8.53 -4.44
CA LYS A 296 -32.03 9.62 -3.69
C LYS A 296 -31.05 10.54 -2.95
N HIS A 297 -29.86 10.04 -2.60
CA HIS A 297 -28.83 10.75 -1.86
C HIS A 297 -27.57 10.97 -2.68
N TYR A 298 -27.69 11.06 -3.99
CA TYR A 298 -26.59 11.15 -4.95
C TYR A 298 -25.55 12.24 -4.63
N LYS A 299 -25.97 13.34 -4.01
CA LYS A 299 -25.09 14.45 -3.64
C LYS A 299 -23.96 14.06 -2.68
N TYR A 300 -24.09 13.00 -1.90
CA TYR A 300 -23.08 12.57 -0.95
C TYR A 300 -21.92 11.81 -1.64
N VAL A 301 -22.18 11.09 -2.72
CA VAL A 301 -21.17 10.30 -3.42
C VAL A 301 -20.15 11.21 -4.15
N PRO A 302 -20.56 12.16 -5.01
CA PRO A 302 -19.63 13.10 -5.62
C PRO A 302 -18.87 13.95 -4.61
N VAL A 303 -19.54 14.39 -3.53
CA VAL A 303 -18.87 15.15 -2.46
C VAL A 303 -17.81 14.30 -1.75
N ALA A 304 -18.13 13.05 -1.39
CA ALA A 304 -17.16 12.15 -0.79
C ALA A 304 -15.95 11.92 -1.73
N ILE A 305 -16.20 11.70 -3.02
CA ILE A 305 -15.15 11.51 -4.02
C ILE A 305 -14.31 12.80 -4.17
N ALA A 306 -14.94 13.96 -4.27
CA ALA A 306 -14.24 15.23 -4.40
C ALA A 306 -13.38 15.55 -3.18
N LEU A 307 -13.92 15.39 -1.98
CA LEU A 307 -13.17 15.60 -0.74
C LEU A 307 -12.06 14.56 -0.56
N PHE A 308 -12.31 13.32 -0.96
CA PHE A 308 -11.28 12.30 -1.05
C PHE A 308 -10.14 12.73 -1.96
N PHE A 309 -10.48 13.20 -3.14
CA PHE A 309 -9.52 13.67 -4.11
C PHE A 309 -8.71 14.86 -3.59
N ILE A 310 -9.37 15.86 -2.99
CA ILE A 310 -8.73 17.02 -2.37
C ILE A 310 -7.77 16.58 -1.27
N ALA A 311 -8.17 15.68 -0.37
CA ALA A 311 -7.32 15.21 0.72
C ALA A 311 -6.05 14.48 0.23
N ILE A 312 -6.12 13.80 -0.91
CA ILE A 312 -4.96 13.14 -1.51
C ILE A 312 -4.08 14.14 -2.27
N THR A 313 -4.66 15.14 -2.93
CA THR A 313 -3.95 16.09 -3.80
C THR A 313 -3.32 17.25 -3.05
N THR A 314 -3.60 17.46 -1.78
CA THR A 314 -3.02 18.55 -0.98
C THR A 314 -1.54 18.39 -0.65
N LYS A 315 -0.88 17.33 -1.09
CA LYS A 315 0.58 17.15 -0.96
C LYS A 315 1.29 17.33 -2.31
N HIS A 316 2.32 18.15 -2.28
CA HIS A 316 3.09 18.69 -3.39
C HIS A 316 3.78 17.69 -4.35
N ASN A 317 3.85 16.40 -4.03
CA ASN A 317 4.36 15.36 -4.90
C ASN A 317 3.39 14.18 -4.92
N ILE A 318 2.42 14.24 -5.85
CA ILE A 318 1.46 13.16 -6.00
C ILE A 318 2.09 12.04 -6.81
N TRP A 319 2.67 11.08 -6.10
CA TRP A 319 3.13 9.84 -6.71
C TRP A 319 1.93 9.04 -7.23
N HIS A 320 2.07 8.41 -8.38
CA HIS A 320 0.98 7.68 -9.06
C HIS A 320 0.28 6.65 -8.17
N TYR A 321 0.98 6.04 -7.23
CA TYR A 321 0.46 5.02 -6.34
C TYR A 321 -0.53 5.55 -5.28
N TYR A 322 -0.52 6.84 -4.95
CA TYR A 322 -1.55 7.41 -4.08
C TYR A 322 -2.95 7.31 -4.68
N TYR A 323 -3.05 7.28 -6.01
CA TYR A 323 -4.33 7.06 -6.68
C TYR A 323 -4.84 5.62 -6.55
N GLY A 324 -4.00 4.66 -6.13
CA GLY A 324 -4.39 3.25 -5.95
C GLY A 324 -5.61 3.07 -5.06
N ILE A 325 -5.68 3.87 -4.00
CA ILE A 325 -6.83 3.86 -3.10
C ILE A 325 -8.10 4.36 -3.78
N CYS A 326 -7.99 5.29 -4.75
CA CYS A 326 -9.12 5.83 -5.49
C CYS A 326 -9.73 4.84 -6.47
N TYR A 327 -9.01 3.79 -6.86
CA TYR A 327 -9.55 2.78 -7.78
C TYR A 327 -10.74 2.02 -7.23
N ILE A 328 -10.93 2.00 -5.92
CA ILE A 328 -12.13 1.42 -5.33
C ILE A 328 -13.41 2.05 -5.88
N PHE A 329 -13.36 3.32 -6.30
CA PHE A 329 -14.50 4.03 -6.87
C PHE A 329 -14.88 3.56 -8.27
N VAL A 330 -14.00 2.84 -8.99
CA VAL A 330 -14.32 2.23 -10.29
C VAL A 330 -15.41 1.16 -10.14
N LEU A 331 -15.53 0.57 -8.95
CA LEU A 331 -16.66 -0.32 -8.63
C LEU A 331 -18.02 0.32 -8.96
N TYR A 332 -18.17 1.62 -8.71
CA TYR A 332 -19.45 2.30 -8.95
C TYR A 332 -19.77 2.42 -10.45
N LEU A 333 -18.77 2.50 -11.32
CA LEU A 333 -18.97 2.42 -12.74
C LEU A 333 -19.52 1.05 -13.15
N PHE A 334 -18.99 -0.03 -12.62
CA PHE A 334 -19.51 -1.38 -12.86
C PHE A 334 -20.93 -1.55 -12.33
N ILE A 335 -21.21 -1.05 -11.12
CA ILE A 335 -22.56 -1.06 -10.54
C ILE A 335 -23.52 -0.30 -11.46
N ASP A 336 -23.16 0.90 -11.92
CA ASP A 336 -24.01 1.73 -12.75
C ASP A 336 -24.30 1.08 -14.09
N ILE A 337 -23.28 0.55 -14.77
CA ILE A 337 -23.44 -0.20 -16.02
C ILE A 337 -24.41 -1.36 -15.83
N LEU A 338 -24.33 -2.08 -14.72
CA LEU A 338 -25.20 -3.23 -14.44
C LEU A 338 -26.62 -2.83 -14.00
N LEU A 339 -26.81 -1.63 -13.44
CA LEU A 339 -28.13 -1.08 -13.14
C LEU A 339 -28.87 -0.68 -14.43
N ILE A 340 -28.13 -0.11 -15.42
CA ILE A 340 -28.71 0.27 -16.72
C ILE A 340 -29.09 -0.97 -17.53
N TYR A 341 -28.64 -2.12 -17.13
CA TYR A 341 -28.54 -3.31 -17.89
C TYR A 341 -29.87 -4.10 -17.97
N ASN A 342 -30.64 -3.87 -19.04
CA ASN A 342 -31.71 -4.78 -19.46
C ASN A 342 -31.70 -5.12 -20.96
N GLU A 343 -30.77 -4.58 -21.76
CA GLU A 343 -30.74 -4.75 -23.22
C GLU A 343 -29.47 -5.44 -23.73
N ARG A 344 -29.57 -6.28 -24.75
CA ARG A 344 -28.47 -7.07 -25.34
C ARG A 344 -27.19 -6.25 -25.69
N PRO A 345 -27.28 -5.05 -26.31
CA PRO A 345 -26.10 -4.28 -26.67
C PRO A 345 -25.23 -3.88 -25.49
N ARG A 346 -25.84 -3.63 -24.32
CA ARG A 346 -25.13 -3.23 -23.09
C ARG A 346 -24.38 -4.38 -22.44
N ARG A 347 -24.85 -5.64 -22.64
CA ARG A 347 -24.12 -6.85 -22.23
C ARG A 347 -22.79 -6.98 -22.95
N ILE A 348 -22.81 -6.75 -24.23
CA ILE A 348 -21.60 -6.80 -25.05
C ILE A 348 -20.63 -5.73 -24.59
N SER A 349 -21.11 -4.49 -24.36
CA SER A 349 -20.26 -3.38 -23.87
C SER A 349 -19.59 -3.66 -22.53
N TYR A 350 -20.31 -4.30 -21.58
CA TYR A 350 -19.73 -4.70 -20.30
C TYR A 350 -18.67 -5.79 -20.48
N GLY A 351 -18.96 -6.82 -21.27
CA GLY A 351 -18.01 -7.89 -21.57
C GLY A 351 -16.75 -7.36 -22.27
N VAL A 352 -16.92 -6.45 -23.21
CA VAL A 352 -15.81 -5.77 -23.92
C VAL A 352 -15.00 -4.94 -22.94
N LEU A 353 -15.63 -4.12 -22.08
CA LEU A 353 -14.91 -3.33 -21.08
C LEU A 353 -14.09 -4.22 -20.13
N THR A 354 -14.67 -5.29 -19.63
CA THR A 354 -13.97 -6.25 -18.76
C THR A 354 -12.81 -6.91 -19.51
N ALA A 355 -13.02 -7.35 -20.74
CA ALA A 355 -11.97 -7.94 -21.58
C ALA A 355 -10.85 -6.92 -21.86
N CYS A 356 -11.19 -5.68 -22.15
CA CYS A 356 -10.20 -4.61 -22.35
C CYS A 356 -9.38 -4.35 -21.07
N LEU A 357 -10.00 -4.35 -19.89
CA LEU A 357 -9.28 -4.20 -18.63
C LEU A 357 -8.30 -5.37 -18.39
N ILE A 358 -8.76 -6.60 -18.61
CA ILE A 358 -7.92 -7.80 -18.49
C ILE A 358 -6.74 -7.69 -19.47
N LEU A 359 -7.03 -7.47 -20.74
CA LEU A 359 -6.00 -7.35 -21.79
C LEU A 359 -5.02 -6.21 -21.48
N TYR A 360 -5.53 -5.08 -21.00
CA TYR A 360 -4.68 -3.94 -20.66
C TYR A 360 -3.77 -4.26 -19.47
N CYS A 361 -4.24 -4.94 -18.45
CA CYS A 361 -3.41 -5.38 -17.32
C CYS A 361 -2.31 -6.35 -17.76
N PHE A 362 -2.65 -7.33 -18.62
CA PHE A 362 -1.66 -8.26 -19.18
C PHE A 362 -0.70 -7.56 -20.14
N TYR A 363 -1.20 -6.71 -21.02
CA TYR A 363 -0.41 -5.96 -22.00
C TYR A 363 0.51 -4.93 -21.33
N GLY A 364 0.03 -4.24 -20.30
CA GLY A 364 0.85 -3.33 -19.51
C GLY A 364 2.02 -4.06 -18.82
N ASN A 365 1.79 -5.28 -18.34
CA ASN A 365 2.83 -6.16 -17.82
C ASN A 365 3.87 -6.55 -18.90
N LEU A 366 3.44 -6.68 -20.16
CA LEU A 366 4.32 -6.99 -21.29
C LEU A 366 5.15 -5.79 -21.74
N ILE A 367 4.59 -4.57 -21.69
CA ILE A 367 5.22 -3.35 -22.24
C ILE A 367 6.15 -2.66 -21.24
N VAL A 368 5.86 -2.69 -19.95
CA VAL A 368 6.68 -1.99 -18.94
C VAL A 368 8.07 -2.62 -18.78
N GLY A 369 8.45 -3.55 -19.66
CA GLY A 369 9.80 -4.13 -19.76
C GLY A 369 10.11 -5.17 -18.71
N GLU A 370 9.23 -5.39 -17.79
CA GLU A 370 9.26 -6.47 -16.83
C GLU A 370 8.36 -7.58 -17.33
N LEU A 371 8.78 -8.23 -18.41
CA LEU A 371 8.14 -9.41 -19.00
C LEU A 371 8.10 -10.56 -17.98
N ARG A 372 7.14 -10.51 -17.06
CA ARG A 372 7.03 -11.45 -15.96
C ARG A 372 6.84 -12.86 -16.41
N LEU A 373 6.06 -13.07 -17.47
CA LEU A 373 5.92 -14.40 -18.07
C LEU A 373 7.25 -14.94 -18.61
N ASN A 374 8.13 -14.09 -19.13
CA ASN A 374 9.47 -14.52 -19.53
C ASN A 374 10.36 -14.84 -18.32
N THR A 375 10.20 -14.17 -17.19
CA THR A 375 11.03 -14.44 -16.01
C THR A 375 10.65 -15.72 -15.27
N ILE A 376 9.46 -16.25 -15.49
CA ILE A 376 9.13 -17.63 -15.06
C ILE A 376 10.06 -18.64 -15.74
N PHE A 377 10.48 -18.36 -16.97
CA PHE A 377 11.25 -19.26 -17.82
C PHE A 377 12.72 -18.85 -18.01
N THR A 378 13.13 -17.65 -17.59
CA THR A 378 14.49 -17.13 -17.73
C THR A 378 15.14 -16.93 -16.37
N HIS A 379 16.45 -17.20 -16.29
CA HIS A 379 17.23 -16.82 -15.11
C HIS A 379 17.29 -15.30 -15.01
N ASN A 380 16.85 -14.77 -13.87
CA ASN A 380 16.95 -13.35 -13.59
C ASN A 380 18.36 -13.08 -13.01
N GLU A 381 19.19 -12.31 -13.73
CA GLU A 381 20.54 -11.93 -13.27
C GLU A 381 20.50 -11.20 -11.92
N ASP A 382 19.45 -10.41 -11.67
CA ASP A 382 19.26 -9.71 -10.40
C ASP A 382 19.07 -10.70 -9.23
N ARG A 383 18.31 -11.77 -9.44
CA ARG A 383 18.13 -12.83 -8.44
C ARG A 383 19.45 -13.53 -8.13
N MET A 384 20.30 -13.76 -9.14
CA MET A 384 21.59 -14.37 -8.95
C MET A 384 22.55 -13.45 -8.17
N ALA A 385 22.49 -12.13 -8.41
CA ALA A 385 23.27 -11.16 -7.66
C ALA A 385 22.94 -11.21 -6.16
N PHE A 386 21.68 -11.37 -5.79
CA PHE A 386 21.26 -11.52 -4.39
C PHE A 386 21.67 -12.85 -3.78
N GLN A 387 21.69 -13.93 -4.56
CA GLN A 387 22.20 -15.22 -4.10
C GLN A 387 23.70 -15.14 -3.78
N GLU A 388 24.48 -14.47 -4.62
CA GLU A 388 25.92 -14.25 -4.39
C GLU A 388 26.17 -13.39 -3.12
N LEU A 389 25.29 -12.42 -2.85
CA LEU A 389 25.32 -11.67 -1.60
C LEU A 389 25.16 -12.54 -0.37
N SER A 390 24.19 -13.50 -0.43
CA SER A 390 24.01 -14.52 0.61
C SER A 390 25.31 -15.24 0.88
N ASP A 391 25.90 -15.69 -0.20
CA ASP A 391 27.11 -16.50 -0.10
C ASP A 391 28.26 -15.73 0.57
N VAL A 392 28.32 -14.42 0.39
CA VAL A 392 29.31 -13.56 1.08
C VAL A 392 29.03 -13.42 2.59
N MET A 393 27.76 -13.43 3.00
CA MET A 393 27.35 -13.17 4.39
C MET A 393 27.12 -14.46 5.21
N LYS A 394 26.99 -15.62 4.57
CA LYS A 394 26.55 -16.89 5.19
C LYS A 394 27.39 -17.38 6.36
N ASP A 395 28.68 -17.04 6.35
CA ASP A 395 29.62 -17.49 7.36
C ASP A 395 29.60 -16.65 8.64
N VAL A 396 28.89 -15.52 8.62
CA VAL A 396 28.73 -14.62 9.77
C VAL A 396 27.37 -14.85 10.42
N LYS A 397 27.35 -15.24 11.69
CA LYS A 397 26.11 -15.44 12.43
C LYS A 397 25.48 -14.09 12.78
N ASN A 398 24.22 -13.88 12.40
CA ASN A 398 23.46 -12.65 12.63
C ASN A 398 24.23 -11.39 12.13
N PRO A 399 24.61 -11.33 10.85
CA PRO A 399 25.45 -10.26 10.36
C PRO A 399 24.72 -8.91 10.48
N LYS A 400 25.45 -7.90 10.93
CA LYS A 400 24.98 -6.51 10.98
C LYS A 400 25.28 -5.81 9.68
N LEU A 401 24.23 -5.33 9.01
CA LEU A 401 24.32 -4.67 7.71
C LEU A 401 24.10 -3.17 7.83
N LEU A 402 24.94 -2.38 7.19
CA LEU A 402 24.76 -0.98 6.93
C LEU A 402 24.53 -0.76 5.43
N SER A 403 23.36 -0.26 5.04
CA SER A 403 23.12 0.29 3.70
C SER A 403 23.54 1.74 3.68
N TYR A 404 24.74 2.04 3.17
CA TYR A 404 25.33 3.34 3.24
C TYR A 404 25.15 4.09 1.91
N GLU A 405 24.44 5.24 1.95
CA GLU A 405 24.05 6.01 0.77
C GLU A 405 23.41 5.18 -0.36
N CYS A 406 22.67 4.16 0.03
CA CYS A 406 22.05 3.20 -0.87
C CYS A 406 20.53 3.15 -0.61
N GLN A 407 19.75 3.27 -1.68
CA GLN A 407 18.28 3.24 -1.60
C GLN A 407 17.71 1.83 -1.57
N GLU A 408 18.47 0.82 -1.97
CA GLU A 408 17.91 -0.50 -2.20
C GLU A 408 18.11 -1.42 -1.00
N PHE A 409 17.00 -1.69 -0.35
CA PHE A 409 16.91 -2.55 0.83
C PHE A 409 16.60 -4.02 0.49
N GLY A 410 16.45 -4.34 -0.80
CA GLY A 410 16.17 -5.70 -1.27
C GLY A 410 17.18 -6.75 -0.76
N PHE A 411 18.39 -6.31 -0.46
CA PHE A 411 19.44 -7.13 0.12
C PHE A 411 19.11 -7.65 1.52
N GLY A 412 18.49 -6.83 2.32
CA GLY A 412 18.13 -7.20 3.68
C GLY A 412 16.98 -8.21 3.77
N VAL A 413 16.25 -8.41 2.67
CA VAL A 413 15.14 -9.37 2.64
C VAL A 413 15.66 -10.81 2.51
N MET A 414 16.66 -11.04 1.67
CA MET A 414 17.14 -12.39 1.36
C MET A 414 18.03 -12.98 2.46
N TYR A 415 18.55 -12.12 3.36
CA TYR A 415 19.38 -12.54 4.49
C TYR A 415 18.78 -11.99 5.74
N GLU A 416 19.08 -12.62 6.87
CA GLU A 416 18.72 -12.11 8.18
C GLU A 416 19.80 -11.14 8.73
N PRO A 417 20.26 -10.12 7.98
CA PRO A 417 21.15 -9.14 8.55
C PRO A 417 20.36 -8.25 9.47
N ILE A 418 20.89 -8.04 10.64
CA ILE A 418 20.37 -7.08 11.59
C ILE A 418 20.88 -5.71 11.18
N PRO A 419 20.06 -4.65 11.15
CA PRO A 419 20.56 -3.29 10.94
C PRO A 419 21.68 -2.96 11.94
N ALA A 420 22.75 -2.36 11.46
CA ALA A 420 23.89 -1.98 12.30
C ALA A 420 23.59 -0.77 13.20
N GLY A 421 22.46 -0.12 13.02
CA GLY A 421 22.00 1.05 13.76
C GLY A 421 20.73 1.60 13.13
N GLU A 422 20.42 2.86 13.40
CA GLU A 422 19.24 3.52 12.86
C GLU A 422 19.21 3.43 11.34
N GLN A 423 18.11 2.90 10.79
CA GLN A 423 17.86 2.77 9.37
C GLN A 423 16.81 3.79 8.92
N PHE A 424 16.99 4.36 7.73
CA PHE A 424 16.04 5.27 7.10
C PHE A 424 16.11 5.16 5.57
N ALA A 425 15.03 5.52 4.87
CA ALA A 425 14.99 5.51 3.42
C ALA A 425 15.82 6.65 2.83
N TYR A 426 17.05 6.35 2.39
CA TYR A 426 17.93 7.33 1.73
C TYR A 426 17.55 7.48 0.23
N PRO A 427 17.62 8.69 -0.39
CA PRO A 427 17.87 9.99 0.24
C PRO A 427 16.60 10.67 0.78
N ASN A 428 15.43 10.14 0.47
CA ASN A 428 14.16 10.84 0.62
C ASN A 428 13.61 10.86 2.07
N GLY A 429 14.17 10.07 2.95
CA GLY A 429 13.73 9.96 4.34
C GLY A 429 14.80 10.36 5.38
N GLY A 430 16.02 10.68 4.94
CA GLY A 430 17.12 10.99 5.85
C GLY A 430 17.31 12.48 6.09
N THR A 431 17.27 12.91 7.35
CA THR A 431 17.76 14.23 7.74
C THR A 431 19.29 14.27 7.73
N PRO A 432 19.92 15.45 7.63
CA PRO A 432 21.37 15.56 7.76
C PRO A 432 21.92 14.88 9.03
N ALA A 433 21.19 14.95 10.13
CA ALA A 433 21.55 14.28 11.38
C ALA A 433 21.53 12.74 11.28
N MET A 434 20.58 12.17 10.56
CA MET A 434 20.52 10.72 10.32
C MET A 434 21.65 10.25 9.40
N ILE A 435 21.98 11.04 8.36
CA ILE A 435 23.12 10.75 7.47
C ILE A 435 24.43 10.74 8.26
N GLU A 436 24.62 11.70 9.17
CA GLU A 436 25.82 11.75 10.03
C GLU A 436 25.86 10.56 11.01
N LYS A 437 24.71 10.10 11.53
CA LYS A 437 24.64 8.86 12.33
C LYS A 437 25.07 7.62 11.53
N HIS A 438 24.67 7.50 10.26
CA HIS A 438 25.12 6.39 9.39
C HIS A 438 26.65 6.44 9.20
N LYS A 439 27.20 7.62 9.00
CA LYS A 439 28.65 7.83 8.92
C LYS A 439 29.35 7.44 10.23
N GLN A 440 28.73 7.77 11.37
CA GLN A 440 29.28 7.38 12.68
C GLN A 440 29.25 5.87 12.90
N ILE A 441 28.19 5.16 12.44
CA ILE A 441 28.12 3.70 12.45
C ILE A 441 29.29 3.07 11.67
N LEU A 442 29.62 3.66 10.52
CA LEU A 442 30.75 3.25 9.69
C LEU A 442 32.08 3.47 10.41
N ILE A 443 32.29 4.66 10.98
CA ILE A 443 33.51 5.05 11.75
C ILE A 443 33.69 4.15 12.96
N ASP A 444 32.62 3.92 13.71
CA ASP A 444 32.64 3.06 14.92
C ASP A 444 32.75 1.55 14.56
N ARG A 445 32.75 1.20 13.28
CA ARG A 445 32.84 -0.18 12.80
C ARG A 445 31.76 -1.10 13.40
N LYS A 446 30.52 -0.58 13.54
CA LYS A 446 29.41 -1.34 14.13
C LYS A 446 28.78 -2.35 13.17
N ALA A 447 28.96 -2.14 11.85
CA ALA A 447 28.47 -3.05 10.81
C ALA A 447 29.50 -4.15 10.53
N ASP A 448 29.02 -5.36 10.28
CA ASP A 448 29.85 -6.46 9.78
C ASP A 448 30.00 -6.35 8.26
N PHE A 449 28.95 -5.86 7.59
CA PHE A 449 28.92 -5.61 6.15
C PHE A 449 28.38 -4.21 5.86
N VAL A 450 28.93 -3.60 4.80
CA VAL A 450 28.44 -2.31 4.26
C VAL A 450 28.10 -2.53 2.80
N VAL A 451 26.89 -2.16 2.42
CA VAL A 451 26.42 -2.18 1.03
C VAL A 451 26.23 -0.75 0.55
N THR A 452 26.70 -0.45 -0.64
CA THR A 452 26.54 0.85 -1.26
C THR A 452 26.46 0.77 -2.78
N TYR A 453 25.81 1.78 -3.39
CA TYR A 453 25.86 2.03 -4.82
C TYR A 453 26.86 3.12 -5.14
N CYS A 454 27.68 2.88 -6.14
CA CYS A 454 28.59 3.91 -6.62
C CYS A 454 28.66 3.88 -8.14
N ARG A 455 28.22 4.92 -8.80
CA ARG A 455 28.56 5.14 -10.19
C ARG A 455 29.98 5.70 -10.25
N GLU A 456 30.87 4.97 -10.92
CA GLU A 456 32.29 5.34 -11.02
C GLU A 456 32.52 6.66 -11.80
N ASP A 457 31.54 7.10 -12.58
CA ASP A 457 31.54 8.37 -13.29
C ASP A 457 31.18 9.58 -12.39
N GLN A 458 30.82 9.33 -11.13
CA GLN A 458 30.47 10.38 -10.14
C GLN A 458 31.59 10.53 -9.10
N PRO A 459 32.41 11.60 -9.15
CA PRO A 459 33.54 11.80 -8.23
C PRO A 459 33.16 11.78 -6.75
N GLU A 460 31.96 12.28 -6.42
CA GLU A 460 31.43 12.32 -5.06
C GLU A 460 31.22 10.90 -4.51
N LYS A 461 30.77 9.99 -5.35
CA LYS A 461 30.54 8.59 -4.96
C LYS A 461 31.84 7.80 -4.78
N LEU A 462 32.93 8.18 -5.46
CA LEU A 462 34.24 7.62 -5.20
C LEU A 462 34.77 7.97 -3.81
N GLN A 463 34.39 9.11 -3.25
CA GLN A 463 34.71 9.48 -1.87
C GLN A 463 34.03 8.52 -0.87
N THR A 464 32.78 8.11 -1.15
CA THR A 464 32.06 7.11 -0.36
C THR A 464 32.82 5.79 -0.27
N LEU A 465 33.30 5.26 -1.40
CA LEU A 465 34.07 4.01 -1.40
C LEU A 465 35.38 4.15 -0.60
N ARG A 466 36.10 5.25 -0.79
CA ARG A 466 37.34 5.55 -0.03
C ARG A 466 37.07 5.68 1.45
N LEU A 467 35.96 6.30 1.84
CA LEU A 467 35.56 6.43 3.23
C LEU A 467 35.32 5.05 3.87
N ILE A 468 34.63 4.17 3.17
CA ILE A 468 34.37 2.80 3.65
C ILE A 468 35.69 2.05 3.85
N GLU A 469 36.59 2.09 2.86
CA GLU A 469 37.90 1.42 2.92
C GLU A 469 38.79 2.02 4.03
N ALA A 470 38.82 3.33 4.18
CA ALA A 470 39.60 4.03 5.22
C ALA A 470 39.15 3.66 6.63
N ASN A 471 37.88 3.28 6.82
CA ASN A 471 37.35 2.83 8.11
C ASN A 471 37.48 1.32 8.35
N GLY A 472 38.35 0.65 7.59
CA GLY A 472 38.72 -0.74 7.87
C GLY A 472 37.74 -1.77 7.33
N TYR A 473 37.10 -1.47 6.21
CA TYR A 473 36.31 -2.43 5.44
C TYR A 473 37.04 -2.82 4.18
N GLU A 474 36.90 -4.06 3.75
CA GLU A 474 37.47 -4.57 2.50
C GLU A 474 36.38 -5.00 1.52
N LEU A 475 36.61 -4.73 0.25
CA LEU A 475 35.70 -5.09 -0.81
C LEU A 475 35.64 -6.64 -0.96
N ARG A 476 34.43 -7.19 -0.83
CA ARG A 476 34.16 -8.62 -1.03
C ARG A 476 33.46 -8.92 -2.35
N LEU A 477 32.56 -8.04 -2.76
CA LEU A 477 31.80 -8.25 -3.98
C LEU A 477 31.53 -6.93 -4.69
N LYS A 478 31.73 -6.92 -6.01
CA LYS A 478 31.30 -5.87 -6.92
C LYS A 478 30.44 -6.51 -8.01
N ARG A 479 29.22 -6.03 -8.20
CA ARG A 479 28.30 -6.51 -9.24
C ARG A 479 27.53 -5.38 -9.86
N MET A 480 27.05 -5.59 -11.07
CA MET A 480 26.08 -4.71 -11.70
C MET A 480 24.66 -5.13 -11.26
N TYR A 481 23.90 -4.21 -10.74
CA TYR A 481 22.50 -4.37 -10.40
C TYR A 481 21.71 -3.22 -11.02
N MET A 482 20.66 -3.53 -11.80
CA MET A 482 19.86 -2.53 -12.52
C MET A 482 20.69 -1.47 -13.24
N LYS A 483 21.76 -1.88 -13.90
CA LYS A 483 22.73 -1.00 -14.61
C LYS A 483 23.53 -0.06 -13.70
N GLN A 484 23.55 -0.31 -12.41
CA GLN A 484 24.39 0.43 -11.46
C GLN A 484 25.36 -0.54 -10.77
N PRO A 485 26.64 -0.18 -10.62
CA PRO A 485 27.57 -1.00 -9.85
C PRO A 485 27.23 -0.88 -8.37
N PHE A 486 27.08 -2.02 -7.72
CA PHE A 486 26.94 -2.07 -6.29
C PHE A 486 28.09 -2.87 -5.66
N TYR A 487 28.37 -2.56 -4.41
CA TYR A 487 29.55 -3.00 -3.70
C TYR A 487 29.13 -3.53 -2.34
N ILE A 488 29.73 -4.67 -1.95
CA ILE A 488 29.67 -5.17 -0.59
C ILE A 488 31.05 -5.14 -0.01
N TYR A 489 31.15 -4.50 1.11
CA TYR A 489 32.34 -4.47 1.93
C TYR A 489 32.12 -5.28 3.20
N GLN A 490 33.14 -5.98 3.66
CA GLN A 490 33.17 -6.69 4.94
C GLN A 490 34.16 -6.00 5.86
N LYS A 491 33.83 -5.95 7.14
CA LYS A 491 34.71 -5.47 8.19
C LYS A 491 36.00 -6.31 8.23
N LYS A 492 37.16 -5.68 8.20
CA LYS A 492 38.43 -6.32 8.44
C LYS A 492 38.52 -6.76 9.92
N GLU A 493 39.07 -7.94 10.16
CA GLU A 493 39.33 -8.45 11.51
C GLU A 493 40.27 -7.52 12.30
#